data_18e0eb842736bcb80a34d4c51731e79e
#
_entry.id   18e0eb842736bcb80a34d4c51731e79e
#
_cell.length_a   1.000
_cell.length_b   1.000
_cell.length_c   1.000
_cell.angle_alpha   90.00
_cell.angle_beta   90.00
_cell.angle_gamma   90.00
#
_symmetry.space_group_name_H-M   'P 1'
#
loop_
_entity.id
_entity.type
_entity.pdbx_description
1 polymer ?
#
loop_
_entity_poly.entity_id
_entity_poly.type
_entity_poly.pdbx_seq_one_letter_code
_entity_poly.pdbx_strand_id
1 'polypeptide(L)'
;MKSIPSLACYLAEAATRWPHAPALRTQEQQWTYREWLAKVATVADVIEPSLHPLIVSGSSLDLARYAFACSSRNRPFQPVDRNGLPIPASPLPPGVALVITTSGSEGEPRGVMLSDANLDAAAAASNRHLPLLPGDLWLDCLPLHHIGGLSILWRCTRAGAAVLLHEGFDAQALAVSLAQHRVTHLSLVPAMLAHLLDTGIRPPVSLRHVLVGGAALAPSLFDRAIDAGWPLNPSYGMSETAAQVATHTAADGPWHAGLVGRPLGANELTLAADGRIRIRGPQIMAGYVGGGGVAADGWLTTGDLGEIDAKGRLTVTGRADDMLISGGRNVHPLTVESCLAGCPGIRDVAVTGVPDPVWGDLVVALVVGNAPPASIDDWCRTRLPGAARPRRIVHLASLPRNATGKLEREALRRLAREAKP
;
A
#
# COMPACT_ATOMS: atom_id res chain seq x y z
N MET A 1 -28.48 -15.55 -10.40
CA MET A 1 -27.33 -14.67 -10.10
C MET A 1 -26.08 -15.34 -10.69
N LYS A 2 -25.27 -14.63 -11.50
CA LYS A 2 -23.98 -15.18 -11.93
C LYS A 2 -23.11 -15.33 -10.68
N SER A 3 -22.48 -16.49 -10.51
CA SER A 3 -21.53 -16.68 -9.42
C SER A 3 -20.38 -15.66 -9.54
N ILE A 4 -19.98 -15.07 -8.43
CA ILE A 4 -18.84 -14.13 -8.39
C ILE A 4 -17.57 -14.95 -8.66
N PRO A 5 -16.73 -14.56 -9.64
CA PRO A 5 -15.54 -15.32 -9.94
C PRO A 5 -14.52 -15.22 -8.81
N SER A 6 -13.96 -16.35 -8.39
CA SER A 6 -12.85 -16.43 -7.45
C SER A 6 -11.51 -16.39 -8.18
N LEU A 7 -10.41 -16.28 -7.44
CA LEU A 7 -9.05 -16.35 -8.01
C LEU A 7 -8.83 -17.64 -8.80
N ALA A 8 -9.34 -18.77 -8.28
CA ALA A 8 -9.26 -20.06 -8.97
C ALA A 8 -10.09 -20.10 -10.26
N CYS A 9 -11.27 -19.46 -10.29
CA CYS A 9 -12.07 -19.32 -11.50
C CYS A 9 -11.31 -18.57 -12.59
N TYR A 10 -10.64 -17.46 -12.25
CA TYR A 10 -9.83 -16.73 -13.19
C TYR A 10 -8.63 -17.54 -13.69
N LEU A 11 -7.99 -18.34 -12.83
CA LEU A 11 -6.90 -19.20 -13.25
C LEU A 11 -7.37 -20.27 -14.24
N ALA A 12 -8.50 -20.92 -13.99
CA ALA A 12 -9.08 -21.92 -14.88
C ALA A 12 -9.49 -21.30 -16.24
N GLU A 13 -10.09 -20.12 -16.23
CA GLU A 13 -10.44 -19.38 -17.44
C GLU A 13 -9.18 -18.99 -18.23
N ALA A 14 -8.17 -18.42 -17.57
CA ALA A 14 -6.92 -18.03 -18.19
C ALA A 14 -6.14 -19.24 -18.76
N ALA A 15 -6.13 -20.38 -18.04
CA ALA A 15 -5.51 -21.62 -18.52
C ALA A 15 -6.23 -22.22 -19.74
N THR A 16 -7.54 -21.93 -19.90
CA THR A 16 -8.32 -22.33 -21.08
C THR A 16 -8.07 -21.37 -22.24
N ARG A 17 -8.09 -20.06 -21.97
CA ARG A 17 -8.01 -19.01 -22.98
C ARG A 17 -6.60 -18.75 -23.49
N TRP A 18 -5.60 -18.85 -22.58
CA TRP A 18 -4.19 -18.54 -22.86
C TRP A 18 -3.26 -19.61 -22.27
N PRO A 19 -3.43 -20.92 -22.63
CA PRO A 19 -2.76 -22.03 -21.96
C PRO A 19 -1.23 -21.96 -21.97
N HIS A 20 -0.65 -21.37 -23.01
CA HIS A 20 0.80 -21.25 -23.21
C HIS A 20 1.35 -19.86 -22.85
N ALA A 21 0.50 -18.90 -22.48
CA ALA A 21 0.95 -17.60 -22.02
C ALA A 21 1.58 -17.72 -20.63
N PRO A 22 2.61 -16.92 -20.31
CA PRO A 22 3.18 -16.87 -18.97
C PRO A 22 2.12 -16.44 -17.94
N ALA A 23 2.05 -17.14 -16.81
CA ALA A 23 1.20 -16.81 -15.68
C ALA A 23 2.04 -16.25 -14.52
N LEU A 24 3.09 -16.97 -14.14
CA LEU A 24 3.96 -16.61 -13.05
C LEU A 24 5.40 -16.88 -13.41
N ARG A 25 6.27 -15.95 -13.02
CA ARG A 25 7.74 -16.03 -13.15
C ARG A 25 8.39 -15.74 -11.81
N THR A 26 9.49 -16.39 -11.55
CA THR A 26 10.48 -16.00 -10.55
C THR A 26 11.78 -15.67 -11.27
N GLN A 27 12.84 -15.37 -10.54
CA GLN A 27 14.17 -15.19 -11.16
C GLN A 27 14.70 -16.46 -11.82
N GLU A 28 14.27 -17.64 -11.33
CA GLU A 28 14.80 -18.94 -11.75
C GLU A 28 13.85 -19.73 -12.64
N GLN A 29 12.56 -19.55 -12.50
CA GLN A 29 11.54 -20.40 -13.11
C GLN A 29 10.41 -19.58 -13.71
N GLN A 30 9.74 -20.18 -14.70
CA GLN A 30 8.54 -19.62 -15.32
C GLN A 30 7.53 -20.74 -15.55
N TRP A 31 6.27 -20.40 -15.36
CA TRP A 31 5.14 -21.27 -15.63
C TRP A 31 4.13 -20.56 -16.53
N THR A 32 3.63 -21.30 -17.51
CA THR A 32 2.46 -20.94 -18.30
C THR A 32 1.20 -21.08 -17.44
N TYR A 33 0.08 -20.52 -17.88
CA TYR A 33 -1.20 -20.67 -17.18
C TYR A 33 -1.61 -22.12 -17.00
N ARG A 34 -1.38 -23.00 -18.00
CA ARG A 34 -1.64 -24.45 -17.91
C ARG A 34 -0.75 -25.11 -16.85
N GLU A 35 0.52 -24.83 -16.86
CA GLU A 35 1.48 -25.41 -15.90
C GLU A 35 1.22 -24.90 -14.48
N TRP A 36 0.88 -23.60 -14.34
CA TRP A 36 0.55 -23.03 -13.05
C TRP A 36 -0.73 -23.64 -12.47
N LEU A 37 -1.76 -23.84 -13.29
CA LEU A 37 -2.98 -24.53 -12.87
C LEU A 37 -2.68 -25.95 -12.36
N ALA A 38 -1.83 -26.71 -13.07
CA ALA A 38 -1.44 -28.03 -12.63
C ALA A 38 -0.65 -28.02 -11.31
N LYS A 39 0.25 -27.06 -11.12
CA LYS A 39 0.99 -26.90 -9.85
C LYS A 39 0.07 -26.50 -8.69
N VAL A 40 -0.92 -25.69 -8.92
CA VAL A 40 -1.93 -25.32 -7.92
C VAL A 40 -2.78 -26.53 -7.54
N ALA A 41 -3.17 -27.35 -8.50
CA ALA A 41 -3.98 -28.54 -8.25
C ALA A 41 -3.31 -29.51 -7.28
N THR A 42 -1.99 -29.75 -7.39
CA THR A 42 -1.25 -30.66 -6.48
C THR A 42 -1.31 -30.22 -5.02
N VAL A 43 -1.39 -28.90 -4.75
CA VAL A 43 -1.56 -28.37 -3.39
C VAL A 43 -3.01 -28.38 -2.98
N ALA A 44 -3.91 -28.07 -3.91
CA ALA A 44 -5.35 -28.07 -3.64
C ALA A 44 -5.86 -29.45 -3.20
N ASP A 45 -5.32 -30.53 -3.74
CA ASP A 45 -5.76 -31.91 -3.45
C ASP A 45 -5.62 -32.31 -1.97
N VAL A 46 -4.74 -31.66 -1.24
CA VAL A 46 -4.53 -31.90 0.21
C VAL A 46 -5.24 -30.87 1.11
N ILE A 47 -5.97 -29.91 0.52
CA ILE A 47 -6.68 -28.88 1.27
C ILE A 47 -8.16 -29.27 1.40
N GLU A 48 -8.60 -29.52 2.63
CA GLU A 48 -10.00 -29.77 2.93
C GLU A 48 -10.80 -28.46 2.96
N PRO A 49 -12.00 -28.41 2.38
CA PRO A 49 -12.91 -27.27 2.53
C PRO A 49 -13.21 -26.98 4.01
N SER A 50 -13.18 -25.74 4.41
CA SER A 50 -13.42 -25.34 5.80
C SER A 50 -13.77 -23.85 5.89
N LEU A 51 -14.48 -23.46 6.94
CA LEU A 51 -14.66 -22.06 7.32
C LEU A 51 -13.50 -21.54 8.19
N HIS A 52 -12.61 -22.43 8.65
CA HIS A 52 -11.39 -22.02 9.34
C HIS A 52 -10.33 -21.62 8.31
N PRO A 53 -9.69 -20.46 8.46
CA PRO A 53 -8.65 -20.04 7.52
C PRO A 53 -7.48 -21.03 7.52
N LEU A 54 -6.90 -21.27 6.35
CA LEU A 54 -5.60 -21.92 6.26
C LEU A 54 -4.52 -20.86 6.45
N ILE A 55 -3.80 -20.98 7.56
CA ILE A 55 -2.71 -20.06 7.90
C ILE A 55 -1.44 -20.58 7.26
N VAL A 56 -0.79 -19.76 6.46
CA VAL A 56 0.43 -20.14 5.74
C VAL A 56 1.50 -19.06 5.87
N SER A 57 2.70 -19.49 6.22
CA SER A 57 3.92 -18.69 6.09
C SER A 57 4.89 -19.41 5.15
N GLY A 58 5.67 -18.66 4.38
CA GLY A 58 6.60 -19.28 3.42
C GLY A 58 7.22 -18.26 2.49
N SER A 59 7.79 -18.77 1.38
CA SER A 59 8.26 -17.97 0.28
C SER A 59 7.11 -17.26 -0.45
N SER A 60 7.40 -16.21 -1.20
CA SER A 60 6.41 -15.55 -2.04
C SER A 60 5.75 -16.52 -3.02
N LEU A 61 6.54 -17.48 -3.56
CA LEU A 61 6.03 -18.53 -4.44
C LEU A 61 5.05 -19.46 -3.72
N ASP A 62 5.34 -19.87 -2.47
CA ASP A 62 4.45 -20.70 -1.68
C ASP A 62 3.15 -19.96 -1.37
N LEU A 63 3.23 -18.70 -0.90
CA LEU A 63 2.05 -17.89 -0.60
C LEU A 63 1.18 -17.70 -1.85
N ALA A 64 1.78 -17.45 -3.02
CA ALA A 64 1.04 -17.37 -4.28
C ALA A 64 0.32 -18.70 -4.58
N ARG A 65 1.02 -19.83 -4.49
CA ARG A 65 0.43 -21.16 -4.76
C ARG A 65 -0.72 -21.49 -3.83
N TYR A 66 -0.55 -21.22 -2.52
CA TYR A 66 -1.61 -21.46 -1.53
C TYR A 66 -2.80 -20.51 -1.70
N ALA A 67 -2.62 -19.27 -2.15
CA ALA A 67 -3.73 -18.36 -2.44
C ALA A 67 -4.68 -18.94 -3.50
N PHE A 68 -4.14 -19.47 -4.60
CA PHE A 68 -4.92 -20.14 -5.65
C PHE A 68 -5.52 -21.45 -5.17
N ALA A 69 -4.76 -22.28 -4.43
CA ALA A 69 -5.22 -23.58 -3.95
C ALA A 69 -6.36 -23.44 -2.94
N CYS A 70 -6.26 -22.53 -1.97
CA CYS A 70 -7.33 -22.24 -1.02
C CYS A 70 -8.59 -21.73 -1.73
N SER A 71 -8.43 -20.82 -2.70
CA SER A 71 -9.53 -20.31 -3.52
C SER A 71 -10.25 -21.44 -4.28
N SER A 72 -9.54 -22.45 -4.80
CA SER A 72 -10.15 -23.59 -5.52
C SER A 72 -10.93 -24.54 -4.60
N ARG A 73 -10.66 -24.50 -3.31
CA ARG A 73 -11.31 -25.36 -2.30
C ARG A 73 -12.32 -24.60 -1.42
N ASN A 74 -12.62 -23.34 -1.76
CA ASN A 74 -13.48 -22.46 -0.97
C ASN A 74 -13.04 -22.40 0.50
N ARG A 75 -11.73 -22.39 0.75
CA ARG A 75 -11.15 -22.28 2.08
C ARG A 75 -10.55 -20.90 2.26
N PRO A 76 -10.91 -20.13 3.31
CA PRO A 76 -10.28 -18.85 3.58
C PRO A 76 -8.77 -19.00 3.72
N PHE A 77 -8.02 -18.07 3.11
CA PHE A 77 -6.55 -18.01 3.15
C PHE A 77 -6.08 -16.91 4.10
N GLN A 78 -5.13 -17.22 4.98
CA GLN A 78 -4.47 -16.23 5.83
C GLN A 78 -2.96 -16.31 5.66
N PRO A 79 -2.38 -15.49 4.77
CA PRO A 79 -0.94 -15.37 4.66
C PRO A 79 -0.39 -14.62 5.87
N VAL A 80 0.70 -15.11 6.44
CA VAL A 80 1.39 -14.49 7.57
C VAL A 80 2.88 -14.34 7.27
N ASP A 81 3.50 -13.31 7.82
CA ASP A 81 4.96 -13.21 7.82
C ASP A 81 5.57 -14.38 8.60
N ARG A 82 6.81 -14.77 8.27
CA ARG A 82 7.52 -15.89 8.94
C ARG A 82 7.60 -15.75 10.45
N ASN A 83 7.65 -14.51 10.94
CA ASN A 83 7.67 -14.17 12.37
C ASN A 83 6.36 -13.52 12.85
N GLY A 84 5.36 -13.43 11.98
CA GLY A 84 4.08 -12.80 12.28
C GLY A 84 3.16 -13.70 13.10
N LEU A 85 2.47 -13.11 14.06
CA LEU A 85 1.44 -13.81 14.80
C LEU A 85 0.15 -13.88 13.95
N PRO A 86 -0.41 -15.08 13.74
CA PRO A 86 -1.70 -15.20 13.08
C PRO A 86 -2.83 -14.66 13.97
N ILE A 87 -3.88 -14.16 13.36
CA ILE A 87 -5.15 -13.99 14.06
C ILE A 87 -5.67 -15.40 14.41
N PRO A 88 -6.14 -15.65 15.62
CA PRO A 88 -6.63 -16.95 16.02
C PRO A 88 -7.68 -17.51 15.05
N ALA A 89 -7.50 -18.77 14.67
CA ALA A 89 -8.37 -19.43 13.69
C ALA A 89 -9.73 -19.74 14.33
N SER A 90 -10.68 -18.81 14.21
CA SER A 90 -12.11 -19.05 14.46
C SER A 90 -12.81 -19.35 13.13
N PRO A 91 -13.96 -20.06 13.13
CA PRO A 91 -14.77 -20.17 11.94
C PRO A 91 -15.16 -18.79 11.45
N LEU A 92 -14.93 -18.52 10.16
CA LEU A 92 -15.24 -17.25 9.52
C LEU A 92 -16.64 -17.29 8.90
N PRO A 93 -17.30 -16.15 8.72
CA PRO A 93 -18.54 -16.07 7.98
C PRO A 93 -18.40 -16.69 6.57
N PRO A 94 -19.45 -17.37 6.06
CA PRO A 94 -19.46 -17.86 4.69
C PRO A 94 -19.17 -16.75 3.68
N GLY A 95 -18.37 -17.07 2.65
CA GLY A 95 -18.00 -16.12 1.59
C GLY A 95 -16.72 -15.30 1.87
N VAL A 96 -16.12 -15.41 3.05
CA VAL A 96 -14.78 -14.88 3.29
C VAL A 96 -13.76 -15.75 2.56
N ALA A 97 -12.94 -15.13 1.71
CA ALA A 97 -11.89 -15.79 0.94
C ALA A 97 -10.49 -15.54 1.50
N LEU A 98 -10.29 -14.37 2.13
CA LEU A 98 -8.98 -13.92 2.55
C LEU A 98 -9.06 -13.20 3.89
N VAL A 99 -8.09 -13.46 4.78
CA VAL A 99 -7.85 -12.69 5.99
C VAL A 99 -6.47 -12.04 5.92
N ILE A 100 -6.41 -10.72 6.00
CA ILE A 100 -5.13 -9.97 6.07
C ILE A 100 -4.95 -9.42 7.47
N THR A 101 -3.83 -9.77 8.10
CA THR A 101 -3.46 -9.22 9.40
C THR A 101 -2.92 -7.81 9.23
N THR A 102 -3.46 -6.87 10.01
CA THR A 102 -2.99 -5.47 10.05
C THR A 102 -2.54 -5.11 11.45
N SER A 103 -1.53 -4.24 11.58
CA SER A 103 -1.19 -3.62 12.86
C SER A 103 -2.30 -2.64 13.22
N GLY A 104 -3.15 -2.98 14.17
CA GLY A 104 -4.19 -2.08 14.68
C GLY A 104 -3.58 -0.78 15.24
N SER A 105 -4.35 0.32 15.19
CA SER A 105 -3.94 1.63 15.76
C SER A 105 -3.69 1.59 17.28
N GLU A 106 -4.25 0.59 17.96
CA GLU A 106 -4.12 0.37 19.41
C GLU A 106 -3.08 -0.71 19.77
N GLY A 107 -2.25 -1.13 18.79
CA GLY A 107 -1.17 -2.11 19.01
C GLY A 107 -1.59 -3.57 18.87
N GLU A 108 -2.88 -3.90 18.93
CA GLU A 108 -3.36 -5.27 18.75
C GLU A 108 -3.60 -5.57 17.26
N PRO A 109 -3.04 -6.69 16.74
CA PRO A 109 -3.27 -7.09 15.36
C PRO A 109 -4.76 -7.36 15.09
N ARG A 110 -5.27 -6.85 13.94
CA ARG A 110 -6.65 -7.11 13.49
C ARG A 110 -6.66 -7.91 12.20
N GLY A 111 -7.59 -8.85 12.08
CA GLY A 111 -7.81 -9.62 10.86
C GLY A 111 -8.89 -8.96 10.00
N VAL A 112 -8.51 -8.46 8.83
CA VAL A 112 -9.42 -7.90 7.82
C VAL A 112 -9.97 -9.04 6.98
N MET A 113 -11.30 -9.21 6.95
CA MET A 113 -11.99 -10.25 6.17
C MET A 113 -12.40 -9.71 4.80
N LEU A 114 -11.90 -10.35 3.75
CA LEU A 114 -12.22 -10.01 2.35
C LEU A 114 -12.91 -11.19 1.67
N SER A 115 -13.99 -10.90 0.95
CA SER A 115 -14.69 -11.87 0.10
C SER A 115 -14.11 -11.87 -1.32
N ASP A 116 -14.40 -12.94 -2.10
CA ASP A 116 -14.10 -12.96 -3.54
C ASP A 116 -14.70 -11.75 -4.26
N ALA A 117 -15.88 -11.29 -3.83
CA ALA A 117 -16.54 -10.10 -4.40
C ALA A 117 -15.71 -8.82 -4.19
N ASN A 118 -15.15 -8.64 -3.00
CA ASN A 118 -14.29 -7.48 -2.70
C ASN A 118 -13.02 -7.51 -3.57
N LEU A 119 -12.40 -8.67 -3.67
CA LEU A 119 -11.15 -8.88 -4.42
C LEU A 119 -11.36 -8.74 -5.94
N ASP A 120 -12.47 -9.28 -6.47
CA ASP A 120 -12.85 -9.10 -7.88
C ASP A 120 -13.13 -7.64 -8.21
N ALA A 121 -13.92 -6.95 -7.37
CA ALA A 121 -14.22 -5.53 -7.57
C ALA A 121 -12.94 -4.68 -7.57
N ALA A 122 -12.00 -4.97 -6.66
CA ALA A 122 -10.71 -4.29 -6.57
C ALA A 122 -9.85 -4.53 -7.81
N ALA A 123 -9.73 -5.78 -8.25
CA ALA A 123 -8.98 -6.14 -9.45
C ALA A 123 -9.58 -5.51 -10.71
N ALA A 124 -10.93 -5.55 -10.83
CA ALA A 124 -11.65 -4.96 -11.95
C ALA A 124 -11.47 -3.45 -12.03
N ALA A 125 -11.57 -2.75 -10.90
CA ALA A 125 -11.41 -1.30 -10.82
C ALA A 125 -9.96 -0.89 -11.14
N SER A 126 -8.98 -1.59 -10.57
CA SER A 126 -7.56 -1.37 -10.84
C SER A 126 -7.22 -1.57 -12.32
N ASN A 127 -7.60 -2.71 -12.91
CA ASN A 127 -7.28 -3.05 -14.31
C ASN A 127 -7.95 -2.12 -15.33
N ARG A 128 -9.08 -1.49 -14.96
CA ARG A 128 -9.71 -0.46 -15.80
C ARG A 128 -8.98 0.86 -15.74
N HIS A 129 -8.49 1.23 -14.56
CA HIS A 129 -7.83 2.52 -14.33
C HIS A 129 -6.37 2.52 -14.78
N LEU A 130 -5.66 1.44 -14.52
CA LEU A 130 -4.31 1.14 -15.00
C LEU A 130 -4.41 -0.06 -15.96
N PRO A 131 -4.61 0.17 -17.27
CA PRO A 131 -4.95 -0.89 -18.21
C PRO A 131 -3.94 -2.02 -18.22
N LEU A 132 -4.39 -3.21 -17.82
CA LEU A 132 -3.62 -4.44 -17.79
C LEU A 132 -4.20 -5.42 -18.82
N LEU A 133 -3.36 -5.91 -19.73
CA LEU A 133 -3.76 -6.68 -20.90
C LEU A 133 -3.03 -8.04 -20.93
N PRO A 134 -3.55 -9.02 -21.69
CA PRO A 134 -2.81 -10.26 -21.95
C PRO A 134 -1.42 -9.96 -22.54
N GLY A 135 -0.39 -10.63 -22.00
CA GLY A 135 1.01 -10.42 -22.37
C GLY A 135 1.72 -9.30 -21.61
N ASP A 136 1.03 -8.56 -20.76
CA ASP A 136 1.65 -7.65 -19.80
C ASP A 136 2.36 -8.41 -18.67
N LEU A 137 3.30 -7.73 -18.03
CA LEU A 137 4.08 -8.28 -16.93
C LEU A 137 4.07 -7.28 -15.76
N TRP A 138 3.52 -7.71 -14.61
CA TRP A 138 3.59 -6.96 -13.36
C TRP A 138 4.74 -7.49 -12.51
N LEU A 139 5.74 -6.65 -12.21
CA LEU A 139 6.79 -6.99 -11.27
C LEU A 139 6.27 -6.76 -9.85
N ASP A 140 6.26 -7.83 -9.05
CA ASP A 140 5.81 -7.84 -7.67
C ASP A 140 6.97 -8.13 -6.72
N CYS A 141 7.39 -7.10 -6.00
CA CYS A 141 8.39 -7.14 -4.94
C CYS A 141 7.79 -6.84 -3.55
N LEU A 142 6.46 -6.72 -3.49
CA LEU A 142 5.77 -6.48 -2.22
C LEU A 142 5.52 -7.81 -1.51
N PRO A 143 5.57 -7.83 -0.16
CA PRO A 143 5.28 -9.05 0.58
C PRO A 143 3.84 -9.52 0.36
N LEU A 144 3.66 -10.82 0.03
CA LEU A 144 2.34 -11.40 -0.26
C LEU A 144 1.46 -11.61 0.99
N HIS A 145 1.99 -11.44 2.19
CA HIS A 145 1.17 -11.39 3.41
C HIS A 145 0.50 -10.01 3.62
N HIS A 146 0.75 -9.05 2.72
CA HIS A 146 0.04 -7.78 2.63
C HIS A 146 -0.80 -7.70 1.37
N ILE A 147 -1.94 -7.02 1.46
CA ILE A 147 -2.87 -6.89 0.34
C ILE A 147 -2.24 -6.20 -0.88
N GLY A 148 -1.26 -5.32 -0.67
CA GLY A 148 -0.56 -4.61 -1.75
C GLY A 148 0.09 -5.55 -2.75
N GLY A 149 0.83 -6.57 -2.27
CA GLY A 149 1.42 -7.62 -3.11
C GLY A 149 0.37 -8.65 -3.54
N LEU A 150 -0.35 -9.22 -2.57
CA LEU A 150 -1.26 -10.32 -2.86
C LEU A 150 -2.33 -9.98 -3.92
N SER A 151 -2.87 -8.75 -3.93
CA SER A 151 -3.88 -8.31 -4.90
C SER A 151 -3.39 -8.31 -6.36
N ILE A 152 -2.07 -8.28 -6.59
CA ILE A 152 -1.48 -8.36 -7.93
C ILE A 152 -1.82 -9.70 -8.59
N LEU A 153 -1.90 -10.79 -7.82
CA LEU A 153 -2.31 -12.09 -8.33
C LEU A 153 -3.71 -12.04 -8.96
N TRP A 154 -4.70 -11.40 -8.29
CA TRP A 154 -6.05 -11.21 -8.84
C TRP A 154 -6.05 -10.35 -10.10
N ARG A 155 -5.33 -9.23 -10.08
CA ARG A 155 -5.24 -8.30 -11.22
C ARG A 155 -4.69 -8.97 -12.45
N CYS A 156 -3.54 -9.65 -12.31
CA CYS A 156 -2.87 -10.29 -13.43
C CYS A 156 -3.65 -11.48 -13.96
N THR A 157 -4.10 -12.39 -13.08
CA THR A 157 -4.84 -13.58 -13.53
C THR A 157 -6.15 -13.22 -14.23
N ARG A 158 -6.88 -12.22 -13.70
CA ARG A 158 -8.11 -11.70 -14.32
C ARG A 158 -7.87 -11.13 -15.72
N ALA A 159 -6.71 -10.53 -15.95
CA ALA A 159 -6.34 -9.88 -17.22
C ALA A 159 -5.65 -10.83 -18.22
N GLY A 160 -5.23 -12.03 -17.81
CA GLY A 160 -4.34 -12.88 -18.61
C GLY A 160 -2.90 -12.34 -18.71
N ALA A 161 -2.50 -11.53 -17.74
CA ALA A 161 -1.14 -10.98 -17.61
C ALA A 161 -0.27 -11.86 -16.71
N ALA A 162 1.04 -11.71 -16.80
CA ALA A 162 1.98 -12.45 -15.96
C ALA A 162 2.40 -11.66 -14.72
N VAL A 163 2.76 -12.38 -13.64
CA VAL A 163 3.44 -11.83 -12.47
C VAL A 163 4.91 -12.24 -12.50
N LEU A 164 5.83 -11.27 -12.35
CA LEU A 164 7.23 -11.53 -12.03
C LEU A 164 7.41 -11.33 -10.52
N LEU A 165 7.53 -12.44 -9.80
CA LEU A 165 7.51 -12.49 -8.35
C LEU A 165 8.94 -12.49 -7.80
N HIS A 166 9.21 -11.56 -6.88
CA HIS A 166 10.42 -11.48 -6.10
C HIS A 166 10.18 -11.93 -4.64
N GLU A 167 11.23 -12.39 -3.97
CA GLU A 167 11.19 -12.73 -2.53
C GLU A 167 11.31 -11.48 -1.63
N GLY A 168 10.75 -10.36 -2.06
CA GLY A 168 10.80 -9.07 -1.40
C GLY A 168 11.55 -8.03 -2.22
N PHE A 169 11.79 -6.89 -1.61
CA PHE A 169 12.43 -5.76 -2.27
C PHE A 169 13.95 -5.81 -2.13
N ASP A 170 14.62 -5.83 -3.26
CA ASP A 170 16.05 -5.53 -3.42
C ASP A 170 16.22 -4.61 -4.63
N ALA A 171 16.77 -3.42 -4.42
CA ALA A 171 16.84 -2.39 -5.46
C ALA A 171 17.71 -2.82 -6.66
N GLN A 172 18.80 -3.54 -6.42
CA GLN A 172 19.69 -4.02 -7.48
C GLN A 172 19.04 -5.16 -8.26
N ALA A 173 18.42 -6.11 -7.58
CA ALA A 173 17.70 -7.22 -8.23
C ALA A 173 16.51 -6.68 -9.06
N LEU A 174 15.79 -5.64 -8.57
CA LEU A 174 14.75 -4.99 -9.34
C LEU A 174 15.32 -4.29 -10.58
N ALA A 175 16.42 -3.55 -10.44
CA ALA A 175 17.08 -2.90 -11.55
C ALA A 175 17.48 -3.91 -12.66
N VAL A 176 18.03 -5.06 -12.27
CA VAL A 176 18.35 -6.15 -13.20
C VAL A 176 17.09 -6.69 -13.87
N SER A 177 16.03 -6.97 -13.10
CA SER A 177 14.76 -7.47 -13.65
C SER A 177 14.09 -6.48 -14.62
N LEU A 178 14.12 -5.18 -14.32
CA LEU A 178 13.62 -4.13 -15.21
C LEU A 178 14.40 -4.03 -16.52
N ALA A 179 15.72 -4.31 -16.48
CA ALA A 179 16.56 -4.33 -17.67
C ALA A 179 16.38 -5.60 -18.52
N GLN A 180 16.12 -6.74 -17.89
CA GLN A 180 16.06 -8.05 -18.57
C GLN A 180 14.66 -8.44 -19.03
N HIS A 181 13.63 -7.94 -18.38
CA HIS A 181 12.24 -8.30 -18.66
C HIS A 181 11.44 -7.10 -19.18
N ARG A 182 10.47 -7.38 -20.04
CA ARG A 182 9.54 -6.37 -20.55
C ARG A 182 8.45 -6.06 -19.49
N VAL A 183 8.88 -5.53 -18.34
CA VAL A 183 7.99 -5.13 -17.26
C VAL A 183 7.11 -3.97 -17.72
N THR A 184 5.81 -4.06 -17.48
CA THR A 184 4.80 -3.04 -17.86
C THR A 184 4.18 -2.35 -16.65
N HIS A 185 4.12 -3.04 -15.53
CA HIS A 185 3.56 -2.56 -14.26
C HIS A 185 4.51 -2.88 -13.11
N LEU A 186 4.58 -1.99 -12.14
CA LEU A 186 5.38 -2.13 -10.92
C LEU A 186 4.62 -1.54 -9.76
N SER A 187 4.71 -2.15 -8.58
CA SER A 187 4.16 -1.59 -7.33
C SER A 187 5.27 -1.35 -6.33
N LEU A 188 5.31 -0.15 -5.75
CA LEU A 188 6.32 0.26 -4.77
C LEU A 188 5.70 1.03 -3.61
N VAL A 189 6.35 1.00 -2.47
CA VAL A 189 6.17 2.05 -1.45
C VAL A 189 7.20 3.16 -1.66
N PRO A 190 6.99 4.39 -1.15
CA PRO A 190 7.91 5.52 -1.40
C PRO A 190 9.36 5.23 -1.04
N ALA A 191 9.64 4.52 0.06
CA ALA A 191 11.00 4.15 0.43
C ALA A 191 11.67 3.23 -0.61
N MET A 192 10.94 2.26 -1.16
CA MET A 192 11.43 1.39 -2.24
C MET A 192 11.73 2.19 -3.51
N LEU A 193 10.86 3.14 -3.86
CA LEU A 193 11.08 4.04 -5.00
C LEU A 193 12.37 4.86 -4.81
N ALA A 194 12.60 5.41 -3.62
CA ALA A 194 13.82 6.16 -3.33
C ALA A 194 15.08 5.31 -3.54
N HIS A 195 15.11 4.10 -2.96
CA HIS A 195 16.24 3.18 -3.12
C HIS A 195 16.44 2.73 -4.57
N LEU A 196 15.35 2.52 -5.32
CA LEU A 196 15.45 2.15 -6.74
C LEU A 196 16.02 3.30 -7.57
N LEU A 197 15.61 4.54 -7.31
CA LEU A 197 16.18 5.72 -7.95
C LEU A 197 17.67 5.92 -7.62
N ASP A 198 18.13 5.49 -6.42
CA ASP A 198 19.53 5.56 -6.01
C ASP A 198 20.42 4.59 -6.82
N THR A 199 19.86 3.56 -7.45
CA THR A 199 20.62 2.70 -8.38
C THR A 199 21.00 3.41 -9.70
N GLY A 200 20.39 4.57 -9.98
CA GLY A 200 20.57 5.30 -11.24
C GLY A 200 19.86 4.68 -12.44
N ILE A 201 19.09 3.60 -12.28
CA ILE A 201 18.36 3.00 -13.39
C ILE A 201 17.25 3.91 -13.89
N ARG A 202 17.09 3.97 -15.20
CA ARG A 202 15.93 4.60 -15.85
C ARG A 202 14.84 3.57 -16.12
N PRO A 203 13.55 3.97 -16.11
CA PRO A 203 12.47 3.05 -16.42
C PRO A 203 12.60 2.54 -17.86
N PRO A 204 12.38 1.23 -18.11
CA PRO A 204 12.35 0.71 -19.47
C PRO A 204 11.13 1.26 -20.21
N VAL A 205 11.23 1.38 -21.53
CA VAL A 205 10.16 1.90 -22.41
C VAL A 205 8.84 1.10 -22.25
N SER A 206 8.95 -0.17 -21.87
CA SER A 206 7.79 -1.03 -21.62
C SER A 206 7.01 -0.66 -20.36
N LEU A 207 7.63 0.00 -19.38
CA LEU A 207 7.01 0.33 -18.11
C LEU A 207 6.01 1.50 -18.28
N ARG A 208 4.74 1.21 -18.08
CA ARG A 208 3.64 2.17 -18.26
C ARG A 208 3.09 2.71 -16.96
N HIS A 209 3.17 1.91 -15.89
CA HIS A 209 2.57 2.25 -14.61
C HIS A 209 3.45 1.85 -13.44
N VAL A 210 3.73 2.79 -12.56
CA VAL A 210 4.35 2.54 -11.25
C VAL A 210 3.37 2.97 -10.17
N LEU A 211 2.67 2.00 -9.59
CA LEU A 211 1.72 2.23 -8.50
C LEU A 211 2.50 2.49 -7.21
N VAL A 212 2.36 3.70 -6.67
CA VAL A 212 3.04 4.09 -5.43
C VAL A 212 2.00 4.31 -4.33
N GLY A 213 2.10 3.54 -3.24
CA GLY A 213 1.14 3.61 -2.16
C GLY A 213 1.69 3.12 -0.83
N GLY A 214 0.81 2.92 0.15
CA GLY A 214 1.14 2.40 1.48
C GLY A 214 1.74 3.41 2.44
N ALA A 215 2.29 4.52 1.97
CA ALA A 215 2.80 5.64 2.77
C ALA A 215 2.69 6.95 1.98
N ALA A 216 2.91 8.08 2.66
CA ALA A 216 2.93 9.39 2.02
C ALA A 216 4.12 9.52 1.06
N LEU A 217 3.86 10.05 -0.14
CA LEU A 217 4.87 10.34 -1.14
C LEU A 217 5.33 11.80 -1.01
N ALA A 218 6.62 11.99 -0.73
CA ALA A 218 7.21 13.32 -0.62
C ALA A 218 7.30 14.01 -2.00
N PRO A 219 7.03 15.33 -2.10
CA PRO A 219 7.14 16.07 -3.36
C PRO A 219 8.51 15.94 -4.02
N SER A 220 9.59 16.06 -3.26
CA SER A 220 10.95 15.92 -3.78
C SER A 220 11.24 14.54 -4.39
N LEU A 221 10.66 13.48 -3.82
CA LEU A 221 10.78 12.14 -4.36
C LEU A 221 9.95 11.96 -5.63
N PHE A 222 8.73 12.53 -5.64
CA PHE A 222 7.89 12.53 -6.84
C PHE A 222 8.59 13.26 -8.00
N ASP A 223 9.05 14.49 -7.77
CA ASP A 223 9.73 15.29 -8.79
C ASP A 223 10.98 14.59 -9.31
N ARG A 224 11.83 14.06 -8.42
CA ARG A 224 13.01 13.28 -8.79
C ARG A 224 12.68 12.08 -9.68
N ALA A 225 11.59 11.38 -9.40
CA ALA A 225 11.17 10.23 -10.19
C ALA A 225 10.62 10.65 -11.56
N ILE A 226 9.81 11.73 -11.61
CA ILE A 226 9.28 12.28 -12.88
C ILE A 226 10.42 12.78 -13.77
N ASP A 227 11.40 13.51 -13.22
CA ASP A 227 12.58 13.98 -13.94
C ASP A 227 13.43 12.83 -14.51
N ALA A 228 13.44 11.68 -13.80
CA ALA A 228 14.07 10.46 -14.28
C ALA A 228 13.21 9.66 -15.27
N GLY A 229 11.97 10.10 -15.57
CA GLY A 229 11.06 9.50 -16.55
C GLY A 229 10.17 8.39 -16.02
N TRP A 230 10.01 8.24 -14.68
CA TRP A 230 9.18 7.19 -14.10
C TRP A 230 7.68 7.52 -14.19
N PRO A 231 6.84 6.60 -14.71
CA PRO A 231 5.41 6.81 -14.88
C PRO A 231 4.63 6.55 -13.57
N LEU A 232 4.74 7.48 -12.61
CA LEU A 232 4.18 7.31 -11.27
C LEU A 232 2.65 7.42 -11.25
N ASN A 233 2.03 6.56 -10.46
CA ASN A 233 0.62 6.55 -10.12
C ASN A 233 0.45 6.53 -8.58
N PRO A 234 0.48 7.69 -7.90
CA PRO A 234 0.22 7.79 -6.48
C PRO A 234 -1.18 7.28 -6.13
N SER A 235 -1.29 6.49 -5.06
CA SER A 235 -2.54 5.81 -4.72
C SER A 235 -2.85 5.82 -3.23
N TYR A 236 -4.13 5.69 -2.91
CA TYR A 236 -4.64 5.50 -1.56
C TYR A 236 -5.48 4.24 -1.46
N GLY A 237 -5.27 3.51 -0.39
CA GLY A 237 -6.00 2.31 -0.04
C GLY A 237 -5.39 1.61 1.17
N MET A 238 -6.05 0.57 1.62
CA MET A 238 -5.69 -0.18 2.81
C MET A 238 -6.19 -1.63 2.70
N SER A 239 -5.88 -2.46 3.68
CA SER A 239 -6.37 -3.85 3.70
C SER A 239 -7.90 -3.91 3.69
N GLU A 240 -8.55 -3.01 4.42
CA GLU A 240 -9.99 -2.87 4.57
C GLU A 240 -10.70 -2.50 3.25
N THR A 241 -9.95 -2.11 2.23
CA THR A 241 -10.47 -1.73 0.91
C THR A 241 -9.94 -2.65 -0.20
N ALA A 242 -9.48 -3.84 0.13
CA ALA A 242 -8.92 -4.84 -0.80
C ALA A 242 -7.82 -4.26 -1.72
N ALA A 243 -7.02 -3.36 -1.24
CA ALA A 243 -5.94 -2.56 -1.79
C ALA A 243 -6.37 -1.11 -2.14
N GLN A 244 -6.04 -0.60 -3.34
CA GLN A 244 -6.26 0.79 -3.72
C GLN A 244 -7.75 1.10 -4.01
N VAL A 245 -8.22 2.27 -3.53
CA VAL A 245 -9.57 2.81 -3.83
C VAL A 245 -9.52 4.13 -4.58
N ALA A 246 -8.37 4.81 -4.60
CA ALA A 246 -8.13 5.99 -5.41
C ALA A 246 -6.71 5.93 -5.96
N THR A 247 -6.51 6.42 -7.19
CA THR A 247 -5.20 6.43 -7.84
C THR A 247 -5.13 7.61 -8.79
N HIS A 248 -4.08 8.42 -8.64
CA HIS A 248 -3.79 9.53 -9.52
C HIS A 248 -3.11 9.05 -10.81
N THR A 249 -3.52 9.65 -11.91
CA THR A 249 -2.89 9.48 -13.23
C THR A 249 -2.65 10.84 -13.87
N ALA A 250 -1.88 10.90 -14.94
CA ALA A 250 -1.66 12.13 -15.69
C ALA A 250 -2.97 12.80 -16.18
N ALA A 251 -4.03 12.02 -16.37
CA ALA A 251 -5.36 12.54 -16.76
C ALA A 251 -6.04 13.36 -15.65
N ASP A 252 -5.61 13.23 -14.39
CA ASP A 252 -6.13 14.02 -13.26
C ASP A 252 -5.48 15.42 -13.18
N GLY A 253 -4.48 15.70 -14.03
CA GLY A 253 -3.73 16.95 -14.06
C GLY A 253 -2.48 16.92 -13.18
N PRO A 254 -1.86 18.08 -12.90
CA PRO A 254 -0.64 18.16 -12.10
C PRO A 254 -0.85 17.55 -10.70
N TRP A 255 0.15 16.80 -10.26
CA TRP A 255 0.17 16.24 -8.93
C TRP A 255 0.65 17.26 -7.87
N HIS A 256 0.15 17.14 -6.67
CA HIS A 256 0.65 17.81 -5.46
C HIS A 256 0.65 16.84 -4.29
N ALA A 257 1.34 17.17 -3.21
CA ALA A 257 1.46 16.31 -2.02
C ALA A 257 0.09 15.82 -1.53
N GLY A 258 -0.01 14.52 -1.32
CA GLY A 258 -1.22 13.86 -0.83
C GLY A 258 -2.32 13.62 -1.86
N LEU A 259 -2.24 14.18 -3.08
CA LEU A 259 -3.23 13.94 -4.13
C LEU A 259 -3.17 12.47 -4.60
N VAL A 260 -4.29 11.78 -4.49
CA VAL A 260 -4.41 10.36 -4.86
C VAL A 260 -5.49 10.12 -5.93
N GLY A 261 -6.06 11.17 -6.48
CA GLY A 261 -7.01 11.08 -7.59
C GLY A 261 -8.45 10.79 -7.17
N ARG A 262 -9.23 10.25 -8.10
CA ARG A 262 -10.66 9.96 -7.92
C ARG A 262 -10.87 8.54 -7.40
N PRO A 263 -12.06 8.26 -6.81
CA PRO A 263 -12.44 6.91 -6.42
C PRO A 263 -12.46 5.97 -7.63
N LEU A 264 -11.98 4.74 -7.44
CA LEU A 264 -11.92 3.72 -8.48
C LEU A 264 -13.22 2.91 -8.55
N GLY A 265 -13.63 2.58 -9.77
CA GLY A 265 -14.78 1.70 -10.00
C GLY A 265 -16.10 2.28 -9.50
N ALA A 266 -16.79 1.52 -8.65
CA ALA A 266 -18.05 1.90 -8.02
C ALA A 266 -17.88 2.31 -6.53
N ASN A 267 -16.66 2.66 -6.11
CA ASN A 267 -16.44 3.17 -4.76
C ASN A 267 -16.85 4.64 -4.66
N GLU A 268 -17.35 5.01 -3.50
CA GLU A 268 -17.73 6.36 -3.14
C GLU A 268 -16.80 6.85 -2.02
N LEU A 269 -16.37 8.10 -2.12
CA LEU A 269 -15.57 8.78 -1.11
C LEU A 269 -16.32 9.99 -0.59
N THR A 270 -16.33 10.19 0.73
CA THR A 270 -16.84 11.40 1.37
C THR A 270 -16.00 11.69 2.63
N LEU A 271 -16.29 12.80 3.28
CA LEU A 271 -15.65 13.18 4.53
C LEU A 271 -16.67 13.17 5.67
N ALA A 272 -16.27 12.69 6.83
CA ALA A 272 -16.99 12.87 8.07
C ALA A 272 -16.87 14.33 8.55
N ALA A 273 -17.68 14.73 9.52
CA ALA A 273 -17.67 16.09 10.07
C ALA A 273 -16.32 16.51 10.68
N ASP A 274 -15.53 15.55 11.12
CA ASP A 274 -14.18 15.74 11.67
C ASP A 274 -13.06 15.64 10.61
N GLY A 275 -13.42 15.57 9.33
CA GLY A 275 -12.49 15.51 8.20
C GLY A 275 -11.95 14.10 7.88
N ARG A 276 -12.36 13.06 8.62
CA ARG A 276 -11.95 11.69 8.32
C ARG A 276 -12.57 11.21 7.00
N ILE A 277 -11.75 10.51 6.23
CA ILE A 277 -12.16 9.90 4.96
C ILE A 277 -13.13 8.76 5.25
N ARG A 278 -14.29 8.76 4.58
CA ARG A 278 -15.26 7.68 4.58
C ARG A 278 -15.33 7.04 3.19
N ILE A 279 -15.40 5.73 3.17
CA ILE A 279 -15.39 4.95 1.93
C ILE A 279 -16.58 3.99 1.95
N ARG A 280 -17.28 3.89 0.82
CA ARG A 280 -18.33 2.89 0.59
C ARG A 280 -18.17 2.30 -0.81
N GLY A 281 -18.49 1.04 -0.97
CA GLY A 281 -18.46 0.39 -2.28
C GLY A 281 -18.13 -1.11 -2.22
N PRO A 282 -18.05 -1.75 -3.38
CA PRO A 282 -17.90 -3.20 -3.47
C PRO A 282 -16.54 -3.73 -2.99
N GLN A 283 -15.54 -2.86 -2.82
CA GLN A 283 -14.20 -3.23 -2.36
C GLN A 283 -14.08 -3.30 -0.83
N ILE A 284 -15.10 -2.79 -0.10
CA ILE A 284 -15.03 -2.69 1.36
C ILE A 284 -15.12 -4.08 1.98
N MET A 285 -14.25 -4.34 2.95
CA MET A 285 -14.18 -5.59 3.71
C MET A 285 -15.52 -6.04 4.26
N ALA A 286 -15.65 -7.33 4.54
CA ALA A 286 -16.83 -7.88 5.23
C ALA A 286 -16.84 -7.51 6.74
N GLY A 287 -15.75 -7.00 7.28
CA GLY A 287 -15.55 -6.64 8.67
C GLY A 287 -14.22 -7.17 9.20
N TYR A 288 -13.97 -6.93 10.49
CA TYR A 288 -12.84 -7.55 11.18
C TYR A 288 -13.23 -8.91 11.78
N VAL A 289 -12.25 -9.79 11.91
CA VAL A 289 -12.40 -11.01 12.72
C VAL A 289 -12.74 -10.57 14.15
N GLY A 290 -13.83 -11.11 14.69
CA GLY A 290 -14.37 -10.63 15.98
C GLY A 290 -15.42 -9.51 15.85
N GLY A 291 -15.64 -8.96 14.67
CA GLY A 291 -16.70 -8.00 14.38
C GLY A 291 -16.25 -6.54 14.26
N GLY A 292 -17.16 -5.68 13.81
CA GLY A 292 -16.94 -4.25 13.64
C GLY A 292 -16.25 -3.84 12.33
N GLY A 293 -15.93 -2.56 12.23
CA GLY A 293 -15.19 -1.93 11.13
C GLY A 293 -16.06 -1.23 10.10
N VAL A 294 -17.18 -1.79 9.70
CA VAL A 294 -18.11 -1.20 8.72
C VAL A 294 -19.40 -0.81 9.42
N ALA A 295 -19.86 0.40 9.22
CA ALA A 295 -21.13 0.87 9.79
C ALA A 295 -22.33 0.22 9.09
N ALA A 296 -23.52 0.25 9.74
CA ALA A 296 -24.74 -0.36 9.22
C ALA A 296 -25.18 0.23 7.85
N ASP A 297 -24.78 1.48 7.56
CA ASP A 297 -25.02 2.17 6.29
C ASP A 297 -24.00 1.80 5.18
N GLY A 298 -23.11 0.86 5.45
CA GLY A 298 -22.08 0.37 4.52
C GLY A 298 -20.85 1.26 4.40
N TRP A 299 -20.72 2.31 5.20
CA TRP A 299 -19.54 3.17 5.22
C TRP A 299 -18.44 2.64 6.15
N LEU A 300 -17.23 2.59 5.63
CA LEU A 300 -16.00 2.48 6.39
C LEU A 300 -15.48 3.89 6.70
N THR A 301 -15.38 4.26 7.97
CA THR A 301 -14.71 5.50 8.40
C THR A 301 -13.26 5.16 8.73
N THR A 302 -12.33 5.78 8.04
CA THR A 302 -10.89 5.52 8.21
C THR A 302 -10.31 6.37 9.34
N GLY A 303 -9.07 6.11 9.73
CA GLY A 303 -8.28 7.00 10.58
C GLY A 303 -7.57 8.11 9.82
N ASP A 304 -7.71 8.16 8.49
CA ASP A 304 -7.03 9.15 7.65
C ASP A 304 -7.91 10.37 7.43
N LEU A 305 -7.29 11.53 7.38
CA LEU A 305 -7.90 12.83 7.08
C LEU A 305 -7.67 13.20 5.62
N GLY A 306 -8.62 13.92 5.04
CA GLY A 306 -8.48 14.30 3.64
C GLY A 306 -9.33 15.50 3.24
N GLU A 307 -9.17 15.89 1.99
CA GLU A 307 -9.96 16.91 1.31
C GLU A 307 -10.42 16.36 -0.04
N ILE A 308 -11.62 16.72 -0.47
CA ILE A 308 -12.15 16.35 -1.78
C ILE A 308 -12.42 17.64 -2.54
N ASP A 309 -11.78 17.81 -3.68
CA ASP A 309 -11.93 19.01 -4.52
C ASP A 309 -13.22 18.98 -5.36
N ALA A 310 -13.50 20.10 -6.04
CA ALA A 310 -14.68 20.25 -6.91
C ALA A 310 -14.69 19.26 -8.10
N LYS A 311 -13.54 18.62 -8.42
CA LYS A 311 -13.44 17.57 -9.44
C LYS A 311 -13.61 16.17 -8.85
N GLY A 312 -13.88 16.03 -7.55
CA GLY A 312 -14.02 14.76 -6.86
C GLY A 312 -12.69 14.03 -6.62
N ARG A 313 -11.56 14.73 -6.62
CA ARG A 313 -10.24 14.15 -6.37
C ARG A 313 -9.93 14.23 -4.88
N LEU A 314 -9.46 13.13 -4.31
CA LEU A 314 -9.05 13.03 -2.91
C LEU A 314 -7.60 13.47 -2.74
N THR A 315 -7.37 14.33 -1.75
CA THR A 315 -6.06 14.64 -1.18
C THR A 315 -6.03 14.13 0.26
N VAL A 316 -5.11 13.22 0.58
CA VAL A 316 -4.88 12.74 1.95
C VAL A 316 -3.99 13.75 2.67
N THR A 317 -4.46 14.29 3.79
CA THR A 317 -3.77 15.36 4.53
C THR A 317 -3.04 14.86 5.79
N GLY A 318 -3.36 13.65 6.25
CA GLY A 318 -2.70 13.04 7.41
C GLY A 318 -3.53 11.98 8.09
N ARG A 319 -3.17 11.68 9.34
CA ARG A 319 -3.94 10.79 10.22
C ARG A 319 -4.53 11.56 11.38
N ALA A 320 -5.73 11.17 11.79
CA ALA A 320 -6.39 11.77 12.95
C ALA A 320 -5.62 11.48 14.25
N ASP A 321 -5.07 10.25 14.37
CA ASP A 321 -4.33 9.77 15.55
C ASP A 321 -2.94 10.40 15.67
N ASP A 322 -2.40 10.95 14.58
CA ASP A 322 -1.07 11.61 14.55
C ASP A 322 -1.17 13.13 14.68
N MET A 323 -2.38 13.69 14.68
CA MET A 323 -2.61 15.13 14.78
C MET A 323 -2.04 15.68 16.09
N LEU A 324 -1.26 16.74 16.01
CA LEU A 324 -0.67 17.44 17.14
C LEU A 324 -1.51 18.69 17.48
N ILE A 325 -1.60 19.00 18.76
CA ILE A 325 -2.23 20.25 19.22
C ILE A 325 -1.12 21.17 19.72
N SER A 326 -0.63 22.05 18.84
CA SER A 326 0.49 22.95 19.15
C SER A 326 0.03 24.41 19.20
N GLY A 327 0.22 25.08 20.33
CA GLY A 327 -0.22 26.46 20.54
C GLY A 327 -1.72 26.64 20.30
N GLY A 328 -2.54 25.64 20.68
CA GLY A 328 -4.00 25.63 20.50
C GLY A 328 -4.46 25.44 19.05
N ARG A 329 -3.58 25.02 18.15
CA ARG A 329 -3.91 24.77 16.74
C ARG A 329 -3.61 23.32 16.36
N ASN A 330 -4.47 22.76 15.50
CA ASN A 330 -4.25 21.45 14.89
C ASN A 330 -3.08 21.53 13.90
N VAL A 331 -2.09 20.67 14.08
CA VAL A 331 -0.92 20.53 13.20
C VAL A 331 -0.86 19.10 12.72
N HIS A 332 -0.92 18.93 11.42
CA HIS A 332 -0.78 17.61 10.79
C HIS A 332 0.71 17.35 10.49
N PRO A 333 1.33 16.33 11.10
CA PRO A 333 2.74 15.99 10.85
C PRO A 333 3.08 15.87 9.37
N LEU A 334 2.21 15.23 8.58
CA LEU A 334 2.41 15.05 7.14
C LEU A 334 2.57 16.39 6.38
N THR A 335 1.82 17.42 6.76
CA THR A 335 1.95 18.75 6.13
C THR A 335 3.33 19.35 6.41
N VAL A 336 3.84 19.18 7.62
CA VAL A 336 5.16 19.66 8.02
C VAL A 336 6.27 18.82 7.35
N GLU A 337 6.10 17.49 7.34
CA GLU A 337 6.99 16.54 6.65
C GLU A 337 7.10 16.88 5.16
N SER A 338 5.97 17.10 4.48
CA SER A 338 5.93 17.47 3.06
C SER A 338 6.65 18.80 2.78
N CYS A 339 6.49 19.79 3.66
CA CYS A 339 7.21 21.06 3.54
C CYS A 339 8.73 20.86 3.70
N LEU A 340 9.14 20.12 4.72
CA LEU A 340 10.55 19.87 5.04
C LEU A 340 11.26 19.00 4.01
N ALA A 341 10.56 18.06 3.39
CA ALA A 341 11.11 17.21 2.34
C ALA A 341 11.62 18.00 1.12
N GLY A 342 11.12 19.23 0.91
CA GLY A 342 11.62 20.14 -0.13
C GLY A 342 12.84 20.97 0.31
N CYS A 343 13.26 20.91 1.56
CA CYS A 343 14.37 21.70 2.07
C CYS A 343 15.72 21.12 1.59
N PRO A 344 16.60 21.93 0.94
CA PRO A 344 17.90 21.45 0.49
C PRO A 344 18.71 20.83 1.63
N GLY A 345 19.28 19.64 1.38
CA GLY A 345 20.07 18.90 2.35
C GLY A 345 19.27 17.95 3.25
N ILE A 346 17.93 17.93 3.17
CA ILE A 346 17.10 16.90 3.80
C ILE A 346 16.89 15.75 2.78
N ARG A 347 17.20 14.52 3.20
CA ARG A 347 16.99 13.29 2.43
C ARG A 347 15.74 12.52 2.86
N ASP A 348 15.45 12.56 4.17
CA ASP A 348 14.25 11.94 4.75
C ASP A 348 13.84 12.72 6.00
N VAL A 349 12.55 12.74 6.32
CA VAL A 349 12.03 13.51 7.45
C VAL A 349 10.79 12.85 8.05
N ALA A 350 10.69 12.89 9.38
CA ALA A 350 9.49 12.56 10.12
C ALA A 350 9.21 13.65 11.15
N VAL A 351 7.93 13.90 11.41
CA VAL A 351 7.49 14.89 12.40
C VAL A 351 6.66 14.22 13.47
N THR A 352 6.89 14.59 14.72
CA THR A 352 6.11 14.11 15.86
C THR A 352 5.95 15.21 16.91
N GLY A 353 5.08 14.96 17.90
CA GLY A 353 4.88 15.82 19.06
C GLY A 353 5.56 15.27 20.30
N VAL A 354 6.08 16.18 21.12
CA VAL A 354 6.52 15.88 22.48
C VAL A 354 5.71 16.77 23.43
N PRO A 355 5.12 16.23 24.51
CA PRO A 355 4.36 17.02 25.47
C PRO A 355 5.19 18.21 25.99
N ASP A 356 4.60 19.40 25.97
CA ASP A 356 5.23 20.65 26.37
C ASP A 356 4.24 21.53 27.16
N PRO A 357 4.64 22.10 28.31
CA PRO A 357 3.72 22.87 29.15
C PRO A 357 3.23 24.18 28.53
N VAL A 358 3.94 24.72 27.53
CA VAL A 358 3.58 25.97 26.85
C VAL A 358 2.84 25.72 25.57
N TRP A 359 3.27 24.72 24.80
CA TRP A 359 2.75 24.47 23.46
C TRP A 359 1.66 23.38 23.41
N GLY A 360 1.48 22.59 24.48
CA GLY A 360 0.72 21.34 24.45
C GLY A 360 1.57 20.26 23.80
N ASP A 361 1.62 20.24 22.47
CA ASP A 361 2.58 19.44 21.72
C ASP A 361 3.67 20.33 21.11
N LEU A 362 4.92 20.11 21.51
CA LEU A 362 6.08 20.70 20.84
C LEU A 362 6.31 19.94 19.53
N VAL A 363 6.25 20.63 18.41
CA VAL A 363 6.52 20.03 17.09
C VAL A 363 8.02 19.76 16.96
N VAL A 364 8.38 18.48 16.74
CA VAL A 364 9.75 18.00 16.59
C VAL A 364 9.93 17.40 15.20
N ALA A 365 10.93 17.87 14.45
CA ALA A 365 11.37 17.29 13.19
C ALA A 365 12.56 16.38 13.40
N LEU A 366 12.44 15.10 13.02
CA LEU A 366 13.54 14.15 12.95
C LEU A 366 13.99 14.09 11.49
N VAL A 367 15.24 14.44 11.23
CA VAL A 367 15.76 14.73 9.90
C VAL A 367 16.93 13.81 9.57
N VAL A 368 16.92 13.23 8.39
CA VAL A 368 18.08 12.53 7.80
C VAL A 368 18.66 13.42 6.72
N GLY A 369 19.92 13.76 6.83
CA GLY A 369 20.60 14.65 5.89
C GLY A 369 21.59 15.58 6.58
N ASN A 370 22.07 16.57 5.84
CA ASN A 370 23.09 17.52 6.30
C ASN A 370 22.60 18.99 6.30
N ALA A 371 21.28 19.21 6.17
CA ALA A 371 20.72 20.56 6.25
C ALA A 371 20.98 21.19 7.62
N PRO A 372 21.60 22.38 7.70
CA PRO A 372 21.83 23.05 8.98
C PRO A 372 20.49 23.44 9.64
N PRO A 373 20.36 23.36 10.98
CA PRO A 373 19.13 23.76 11.68
C PRO A 373 18.63 25.16 11.33
N ALA A 374 19.53 26.14 11.17
CA ALA A 374 19.18 27.49 10.77
C ALA A 374 18.53 27.55 9.38
N SER A 375 19.03 26.78 8.41
CA SER A 375 18.45 26.70 7.07
C SER A 375 17.08 26.05 7.09
N ILE A 376 16.87 25.05 7.94
CA ILE A 376 15.57 24.40 8.15
C ILE A 376 14.56 25.40 8.76
N ASP A 377 14.97 26.16 9.76
CA ASP A 377 14.11 27.19 10.39
C ASP A 377 13.73 28.29 9.40
N ASP A 378 14.68 28.82 8.63
CA ASP A 378 14.42 29.82 7.59
C ASP A 378 13.48 29.27 6.49
N TRP A 379 13.67 28.01 6.09
CA TRP A 379 12.78 27.32 5.14
C TRP A 379 11.34 27.23 5.66
N CYS A 380 11.17 26.83 6.93
CA CYS A 380 9.87 26.72 7.58
C CYS A 380 9.20 28.07 7.81
N ARG A 381 9.99 29.12 8.10
CA ARG A 381 9.47 30.47 8.44
C ARG A 381 8.63 31.05 7.33
N THR A 382 8.97 30.81 6.09
CA THR A 382 8.28 31.34 4.92
C THR A 382 7.14 30.45 4.40
N ARG A 383 7.07 29.18 4.86
CA ARG A 383 6.19 28.15 4.28
C ARG A 383 5.19 27.54 5.25
N LEU A 384 5.45 27.65 6.57
CA LEU A 384 4.59 27.03 7.58
C LEU A 384 4.01 28.09 8.53
N PRO A 385 2.74 27.93 8.94
CA PRO A 385 2.17 28.69 10.05
C PRO A 385 3.01 28.54 11.32
N GLY A 386 3.04 29.57 12.18
CA GLY A 386 3.88 29.57 13.38
C GLY A 386 3.74 28.35 14.30
N ALA A 387 2.50 27.87 14.49
CA ALA A 387 2.23 26.67 15.30
C ALA A 387 2.79 25.38 14.68
N ALA A 388 2.86 25.28 13.36
CA ALA A 388 3.31 24.11 12.64
C ALA A 388 4.85 24.06 12.45
N ARG A 389 5.57 25.13 12.80
CA ARG A 389 7.03 25.17 12.68
C ARG A 389 7.67 24.28 13.72
N PRO A 390 8.59 23.37 13.34
CA PRO A 390 9.35 22.59 14.30
C PRO A 390 10.11 23.51 15.28
N ARG A 391 9.97 23.22 16.56
CA ARG A 391 10.69 23.92 17.64
C ARG A 391 11.95 23.18 18.04
N ARG A 392 12.06 21.93 17.58
CA ARG A 392 13.24 21.10 17.78
C ARG A 392 13.53 20.34 16.49
N ILE A 393 14.81 20.27 16.14
CA ILE A 393 15.30 19.52 14.99
C ILE A 393 16.29 18.48 15.53
N VAL A 394 16.07 17.20 15.17
CA VAL A 394 16.91 16.09 15.58
C VAL A 394 17.47 15.42 14.34
N HIS A 395 18.79 15.39 14.20
CA HIS A 395 19.45 14.70 13.11
C HIS A 395 19.64 13.22 13.42
N LEU A 396 19.26 12.35 12.50
CA LEU A 396 19.38 10.90 12.59
C LEU A 396 20.14 10.35 11.37
N ALA A 397 20.76 9.19 11.54
CA ALA A 397 21.36 8.46 10.41
C ALA A 397 20.29 7.86 9.49
N SER A 398 19.18 7.36 10.07
CA SER A 398 18.02 6.83 9.38
C SER A 398 16.76 6.96 10.22
N LEU A 399 15.58 6.99 9.60
CA LEU A 399 14.29 6.96 10.31
C LEU A 399 13.85 5.52 10.57
N PRO A 400 13.24 5.23 11.74
CA PRO A 400 12.68 3.92 12.03
C PRO A 400 11.48 3.65 11.14
N ARG A 401 11.53 2.52 10.42
CA ARG A 401 10.46 2.06 9.51
C ARG A 401 10.23 0.57 9.71
N ASN A 402 8.99 0.15 9.61
CA ASN A 402 8.64 -1.27 9.61
C ASN A 402 8.99 -1.94 8.27
N ALA A 403 8.78 -3.25 8.18
CA ALA A 403 9.06 -4.05 6.97
C ALA A 403 8.31 -3.57 5.71
N THR A 404 7.21 -2.83 5.86
CA THR A 404 6.47 -2.22 4.74
C THR A 404 6.91 -0.79 4.42
N GLY A 405 8.00 -0.30 5.03
CA GLY A 405 8.51 1.05 4.83
C GLY A 405 7.72 2.16 5.51
N LYS A 406 6.71 1.85 6.33
CA LYS A 406 5.95 2.85 7.10
C LYS A 406 6.75 3.31 8.32
N LEU A 407 6.67 4.60 8.63
CA LEU A 407 7.28 5.18 9.83
C LEU A 407 6.70 4.54 11.11
N GLU A 408 7.59 4.12 12.01
CA GLU A 408 7.22 3.62 13.34
C GLU A 408 7.01 4.79 14.30
N ARG A 409 5.77 5.28 14.41
CA ARG A 409 5.42 6.51 15.14
C ARG A 409 5.84 6.48 16.62
N GLU A 410 5.74 5.34 17.30
CA GLU A 410 6.17 5.22 18.70
C GLU A 410 7.70 5.34 18.85
N ALA A 411 8.46 4.70 17.96
CA ALA A 411 9.92 4.83 17.94
C ALA A 411 10.33 6.29 17.68
N LEU A 412 9.65 6.99 16.77
CA LEU A 412 9.87 8.42 16.51
C LEU A 412 9.58 9.27 17.75
N ARG A 413 8.46 9.04 18.45
CA ARG A 413 8.11 9.77 19.68
C ARG A 413 9.17 9.54 20.77
N ARG A 414 9.67 8.32 20.92
CA ARG A 414 10.74 7.98 21.86
C ARG A 414 12.02 8.76 21.53
N LEU A 415 12.50 8.67 20.29
CA LEU A 415 13.68 9.40 19.82
C LEU A 415 13.56 10.91 20.02
N ALA A 416 12.39 11.48 19.74
CA ALA A 416 12.11 12.89 19.93
C ALA A 416 12.15 13.32 21.41
N ARG A 417 11.76 12.44 22.35
CA ARG A 417 11.82 12.69 23.80
C ARG A 417 13.24 12.58 24.35
N GLU A 418 14.01 11.59 23.86
CA GLU A 418 15.40 11.33 24.32
C GLU A 418 16.40 12.34 23.79
N ALA A 419 16.11 12.98 22.66
CA ALA A 419 16.94 14.03 22.13
C ALA A 419 16.93 15.26 23.07
N LYS A 420 18.07 15.54 23.67
CA LYS A 420 18.24 16.76 24.49
C LYS A 420 18.06 18.01 23.63
N PRO A 421 17.53 19.14 24.21
CA PRO A 421 17.38 20.41 23.50
C PRO A 421 18.70 20.97 23.02
#